data_378b68d60ae9de0271872a14e6482820
#
_entry.id   378b68d60ae9de0271872a14e6482820
#
_cell.length_a   1.000
_cell.length_b   1.000
_cell.length_c   1.000
_cell.angle_alpha   90.00
_cell.angle_beta   90.00
_cell.angle_gamma   90.00
#
_symmetry.space_group_name_H-M   'P 1'
#
loop_
_entity.id
_entity.type
_entity.pdbx_description
1 polymer ?
#
loop_
_entity_poly.entity_id
_entity_poly.type
_entity_poly.pdbx_seq_one_letter_code
_entity_poly.pdbx_strand_id
1 'polypeptide(L)'
;MFGKRTHQSSSPGGAAVKERAISEAPKPSAPPVSEPARRAASESRPRETAAAPEPASAKTAGGSRAAGKRDDTFYERKSQVFAALIDTIELAQLAGMDNETAREEIRDIVNDIIAIKNYAMTIAEQEDLLADICNDVLGYGPLEPLLMRDDIADIMVNGAKQTFIEVDGKTIETNVRFRDNQQLLNICQRIVSQVGRRVDETSPICDARLPDGSRVNVIAPPLALDGAALTIRKFKKDKLTLDQLVKFGSITPEGAQILQIIGRVRCNVIISGGTGSGKTTLLNCLTHYIDTHERIVTCEDSAELQLQQPHVVRLETRPPNIEGEGAITMRDLVKNCLRMRPERIVVGEVRGPEVFDLLQAMNTGHDGSMGTIHANSPRECLNRIESMIAMGGYSLPSKTVKEIVCGSVDIIVQAARLRDGSRRITHITEVVGMEGDVITTQDLFVYDIEGEDASGRLIGKHRSTGIGRPKFWDKARYYGEEKRLAAAIDASSPENDEARF
;
A
#
# COMPACT_ATOMS: atom_id res chain seq x y z
N MET A 1 -37.14 -33.82 -48.43
CA MET A 1 -37.57 -33.04 -49.64
C MET A 1 -36.80 -31.75 -49.61
N PHE A 2 -35.79 -31.67 -50.42
CA PHE A 2 -35.47 -30.72 -51.50
C PHE A 2 -35.65 -29.22 -51.10
N GLY A 3 -34.71 -28.31 -51.30
CA GLY A 3 -33.65 -28.27 -52.27
C GLY A 3 -32.66 -27.14 -52.07
N LYS A 4 -31.45 -27.38 -52.50
CA LYS A 4 -30.38 -26.44 -52.75
C LYS A 4 -30.75 -25.41 -53.80
N ARG A 5 -30.26 -24.15 -53.70
CA ARG A 5 -29.87 -23.34 -54.83
C ARG A 5 -28.59 -22.55 -54.57
N THR A 6 -27.60 -22.87 -55.37
CA THR A 6 -26.37 -22.17 -55.72
C THR A 6 -26.64 -21.10 -56.78
N HIS A 7 -25.77 -20.09 -56.82
CA HIS A 7 -25.22 -19.29 -57.94
C HIS A 7 -25.18 -17.80 -57.56
N GLN A 8 -24.27 -16.96 -57.91
CA GLN A 8 -23.03 -16.97 -58.72
C GLN A 8 -22.40 -15.57 -58.51
N SER A 9 -21.09 -15.55 -58.54
CA SER A 9 -20.13 -14.49 -58.78
C SER A 9 -20.54 -13.31 -59.66
N SER A 10 -20.12 -12.08 -59.28
CA SER A 10 -19.52 -11.12 -60.22
C SER A 10 -18.80 -9.98 -59.51
N SER A 11 -17.49 -9.91 -59.62
CA SER A 11 -16.75 -8.64 -59.60
C SER A 11 -16.80 -8.08 -61.03
N PRO A 12 -16.71 -6.75 -61.25
CA PRO A 12 -15.43 -6.05 -61.24
C PRO A 12 -15.51 -4.54 -60.90
N GLY A 13 -14.36 -3.87 -60.74
CA GLY A 13 -14.27 -2.44 -60.88
C GLY A 13 -13.24 -1.80 -59.92
N GLY A 14 -11.99 -1.78 -60.36
CA GLY A 14 -10.95 -1.01 -59.67
C GLY A 14 -11.14 0.50 -59.86
N ALA A 15 -10.85 1.24 -58.79
CA ALA A 15 -10.58 2.68 -58.89
C ALA A 15 -9.33 2.98 -58.06
N ALA A 16 -8.27 3.36 -58.74
CA ALA A 16 -7.00 3.83 -58.19
C ALA A 16 -7.23 5.11 -57.39
N VAL A 17 -6.81 5.10 -56.12
CA VAL A 17 -6.70 6.33 -55.33
C VAL A 17 -5.23 6.74 -55.27
N LYS A 18 -4.98 7.93 -55.81
CA LYS A 18 -3.68 8.59 -55.86
C LYS A 18 -3.12 8.82 -54.48
N GLU A 19 -1.87 8.40 -54.24
CA GLU A 19 -1.00 8.86 -53.19
C GLU A 19 -0.84 10.39 -53.22
N ARG A 20 -1.22 11.06 -52.16
CA ARG A 20 -0.84 12.44 -51.87
C ARG A 20 0.31 12.41 -50.88
N ALA A 21 1.46 12.85 -51.30
CA ALA A 21 2.64 13.13 -50.52
C ALA A 21 2.28 14.09 -49.36
N ILE A 22 2.59 13.69 -48.15
CA ILE A 22 2.50 14.54 -46.94
C ILE A 22 3.83 15.28 -46.81
N SER A 23 3.77 16.60 -46.94
CA SER A 23 4.85 17.56 -46.73
C SER A 23 5.33 17.53 -45.29
N GLU A 24 6.66 17.43 -45.09
CA GLU A 24 7.34 17.57 -43.82
C GLU A 24 7.09 18.96 -43.21
N ALA A 25 6.69 18.97 -41.91
CA ALA A 25 6.65 20.16 -41.09
C ALA A 25 8.00 20.40 -40.43
N PRO A 26 8.47 21.64 -40.26
CA PRO A 26 9.82 21.93 -39.74
C PRO A 26 9.94 21.72 -38.24
N LYS A 27 11.10 21.18 -37.83
CA LYS A 27 11.51 21.02 -36.41
C LYS A 27 11.67 22.37 -35.72
N PRO A 28 11.23 22.55 -34.48
CA PRO A 28 11.55 23.73 -33.70
C PRO A 28 13.00 23.73 -33.25
N SER A 29 13.67 24.87 -33.43
CA SER A 29 15.05 25.16 -33.02
C SER A 29 15.13 25.32 -31.49
N ALA A 30 16.19 24.75 -30.89
CA ALA A 30 16.55 24.89 -29.49
C ALA A 30 17.07 26.31 -29.15
N PRO A 31 16.79 26.85 -27.96
CA PRO A 31 17.38 28.10 -27.50
C PRO A 31 18.82 27.94 -27.04
N PRO A 32 19.65 29.01 -27.09
CA PRO A 32 21.08 28.95 -26.82
C PRO A 32 21.39 28.83 -25.32
N VAL A 33 22.37 27.98 -25.04
CA VAL A 33 22.99 27.80 -23.71
C VAL A 33 23.86 29.02 -23.40
N SER A 34 23.58 29.71 -22.28
CA SER A 34 24.48 30.75 -21.72
C SER A 34 25.45 30.15 -20.73
N GLU A 35 26.72 30.34 -20.96
CA GLU A 35 27.86 30.04 -20.05
C GLU A 35 27.75 30.80 -18.73
N PRO A 36 28.12 30.21 -17.59
CA PRO A 36 28.30 30.95 -16.36
C PRO A 36 29.72 31.50 -16.22
N ALA A 37 29.80 32.79 -15.96
CA ALA A 37 30.99 33.53 -15.68
C ALA A 37 31.73 33.03 -14.43
N ARG A 38 33.07 32.84 -14.58
CA ARG A 38 34.02 32.66 -13.49
C ARG A 38 34.06 33.90 -12.59
N ARG A 39 33.93 33.71 -11.29
CA ARG A 39 34.41 34.68 -10.29
C ARG A 39 35.34 34.01 -9.30
N ALA A 40 36.39 34.75 -9.03
CA ALA A 40 37.61 34.40 -8.36
C ALA A 40 37.48 34.07 -6.87
N ALA A 41 38.40 33.24 -6.42
CA ALA A 41 38.68 32.88 -5.05
C ALA A 41 39.13 34.08 -4.22
N SER A 42 38.73 34.17 -2.96
CA SER A 42 39.47 34.86 -1.91
C SER A 42 39.52 33.95 -0.67
N GLU A 43 40.76 33.63 -0.32
CA GLU A 43 41.17 32.94 0.89
C GLU A 43 40.84 33.73 2.14
N SER A 44 40.40 33.06 3.21
CA SER A 44 40.70 33.48 4.57
C SER A 44 40.71 32.27 5.52
N ARG A 45 41.78 32.20 6.27
CA ARG A 45 42.22 31.20 7.23
C ARG A 45 41.39 31.22 8.54
N PRO A 46 41.54 30.16 9.35
CA PRO A 46 40.60 29.79 10.42
C PRO A 46 40.88 30.53 11.73
N ARG A 47 39.84 30.69 12.53
CA ARG A 47 39.95 31.14 13.92
C ARG A 47 39.46 30.01 14.84
N GLU A 48 40.40 29.48 15.60
CA GLU A 48 40.21 28.63 16.79
C GLU A 48 39.42 29.39 17.87
N THR A 49 38.41 28.74 18.46
CA THR A 49 37.99 29.06 19.85
C THR A 49 37.22 27.86 20.47
N ALA A 50 37.93 27.31 21.45
CA ALA A 50 37.49 26.91 22.79
C ALA A 50 36.21 26.04 22.99
N ALA A 51 36.48 24.90 23.58
CA ALA A 51 35.57 23.97 24.19
C ALA A 51 34.81 24.57 25.39
N ALA A 52 33.54 24.15 25.58
CA ALA A 52 32.82 24.21 26.84
C ALA A 52 31.95 22.95 27.02
N PRO A 53 31.62 22.52 28.26
CA PRO A 53 31.63 21.13 28.68
C PRO A 53 30.29 20.42 28.57
N GLU A 54 30.38 19.07 28.52
CA GLU A 54 29.28 18.12 28.57
C GLU A 54 28.49 18.20 29.89
N PRO A 55 27.17 17.93 29.87
CA PRO A 55 26.47 17.44 31.04
C PRO A 55 26.29 15.91 31.01
N ALA A 56 26.52 15.34 32.17
CA ALA A 56 26.59 13.93 32.46
C ALA A 56 25.31 13.15 32.21
N SER A 57 25.54 11.89 31.86
CA SER A 57 24.67 10.75 31.67
C SER A 57 23.57 10.51 32.69
N ALA A 58 22.38 10.14 32.22
CA ALA A 58 21.48 9.26 32.90
C ALA A 58 21.33 7.95 32.10
N LYS A 59 21.82 6.87 32.72
CA LYS A 59 21.68 5.50 32.19
C LYS A 59 20.24 5.05 32.41
N THR A 60 19.58 4.64 31.33
CA THR A 60 18.48 3.66 31.38
C THR A 60 18.83 2.51 30.48
N ALA A 61 18.98 1.34 31.09
CA ALA A 61 19.31 0.08 30.46
C ALA A 61 18.08 -0.46 29.71
N GLY A 62 18.23 -0.67 28.40
CA GLY A 62 17.37 -1.47 27.57
C GLY A 62 18.24 -1.92 26.42
N GLY A 63 18.83 -3.11 26.55
CA GLY A 63 19.84 -3.60 25.63
C GLY A 63 19.28 -4.00 24.26
N SER A 64 19.47 -3.12 23.29
CA SER A 64 19.60 -3.52 21.89
C SER A 64 21.10 -3.63 21.62
N ARG A 65 21.61 -4.88 21.48
CA ARG A 65 22.96 -5.11 20.97
C ARG A 65 23.07 -4.45 19.60
N ALA A 66 23.77 -3.32 19.52
CA ALA A 66 24.20 -2.74 18.26
C ALA A 66 25.03 -3.82 17.54
N ALA A 67 24.52 -4.31 16.39
CA ALA A 67 25.28 -5.18 15.51
C ALA A 67 26.52 -4.40 15.06
N GLY A 68 27.68 -4.75 15.56
CA GLY A 68 28.97 -4.22 15.14
C GLY A 68 29.10 -4.40 13.63
N LYS A 69 29.77 -3.46 12.97
CA LYS A 69 30.04 -3.52 11.53
C LYS A 69 30.76 -4.84 11.27
N ARG A 70 30.05 -5.82 10.67
CA ARG A 70 30.64 -7.11 10.31
C ARG A 70 31.72 -6.86 9.26
N ASP A 71 32.91 -7.41 9.50
CA ASP A 71 34.08 -7.26 8.65
C ASP A 71 33.94 -8.10 7.36
N ASP A 72 34.55 -7.70 6.27
CA ASP A 72 34.55 -8.45 5.00
C ASP A 72 35.09 -9.89 5.20
N THR A 73 36.01 -10.09 6.15
CA THR A 73 36.52 -11.41 6.56
C THR A 73 35.44 -12.34 7.12
N PHE A 74 34.40 -11.82 7.79
CA PHE A 74 33.27 -12.61 8.26
C PHE A 74 32.45 -13.16 7.08
N TYR A 75 32.19 -12.32 6.07
CA TYR A 75 31.45 -12.74 4.89
C TYR A 75 32.22 -13.75 4.02
N GLU A 76 33.55 -13.62 3.94
CA GLU A 76 34.40 -14.60 3.27
C GLU A 76 34.35 -15.97 3.95
N ARG A 77 34.49 -15.99 5.31
CA ARG A 77 34.36 -17.21 6.10
C ARG A 77 32.97 -17.83 5.97
N LYS A 78 31.93 -17.01 6.06
CA LYS A 78 30.53 -17.46 5.84
C LYS A 78 30.39 -18.13 4.47
N SER A 79 30.94 -17.56 3.41
CA SER A 79 30.89 -18.14 2.06
C SER A 79 31.60 -19.49 1.97
N GLN A 80 32.78 -19.60 2.61
CA GLN A 80 33.56 -20.85 2.61
C GLN A 80 32.88 -21.97 3.41
N VAL A 81 32.29 -21.63 4.56
CA VAL A 81 31.55 -22.60 5.40
C VAL A 81 30.28 -23.02 4.70
N PHE A 82 29.55 -22.08 4.09
CA PHE A 82 28.33 -22.39 3.33
C PHE A 82 28.61 -23.30 2.14
N ALA A 83 29.67 -23.06 1.37
CA ALA A 83 30.08 -23.93 0.26
C ALA A 83 30.39 -25.36 0.75
N ALA A 84 31.17 -25.49 1.83
CA ALA A 84 31.50 -26.80 2.40
C ALA A 84 30.27 -27.52 2.96
N LEU A 85 29.31 -26.78 3.54
CA LEU A 85 28.03 -27.31 4.02
C LEU A 85 27.23 -27.90 2.84
N ILE A 86 27.09 -27.18 1.73
CA ILE A 86 26.31 -27.63 0.57
C ILE A 86 26.96 -28.88 -0.07
N ASP A 87 28.28 -28.98 -0.04
CA ASP A 87 29.01 -30.18 -0.54
C ASP A 87 28.82 -31.41 0.38
N THR A 88 28.46 -31.19 1.65
CA THR A 88 28.37 -32.26 2.66
C THR A 88 26.93 -32.70 2.92
N ILE A 89 25.96 -31.82 2.78
CA ILE A 89 24.57 -32.04 3.20
C ILE A 89 23.71 -32.50 2.01
N GLU A 90 22.89 -33.55 2.23
CA GLU A 90 21.85 -33.94 1.28
C GLU A 90 20.60 -33.04 1.49
N LEU A 91 20.43 -32.02 0.66
CA LEU A 91 19.30 -31.08 0.73
C LEU A 91 17.92 -31.76 0.69
N ALA A 92 17.85 -32.95 0.06
CA ALA A 92 16.62 -33.75 0.01
C ALA A 92 16.22 -34.31 1.39
N GLN A 93 17.19 -34.63 2.25
CA GLN A 93 16.93 -35.08 3.62
C GLN A 93 16.42 -33.95 4.49
N LEU A 94 17.03 -32.75 4.39
CA LEU A 94 16.57 -31.57 5.12
C LEU A 94 15.14 -31.16 4.78
N ALA A 95 14.73 -31.31 3.51
CA ALA A 95 13.39 -30.97 3.08
C ALA A 95 12.29 -31.85 3.70
N GLY A 96 12.66 -33.02 4.24
CA GLY A 96 11.73 -33.93 4.93
C GLY A 96 11.69 -33.79 6.45
N MET A 97 12.58 -32.96 7.02
CA MET A 97 12.68 -32.74 8.48
C MET A 97 11.82 -31.55 8.91
N ASP A 98 11.44 -31.52 10.19
CA ASP A 98 10.92 -30.31 10.77
C ASP A 98 12.03 -29.25 10.96
N ASN A 99 11.62 -27.97 11.10
CA ASN A 99 12.57 -26.85 11.12
C ASN A 99 13.55 -26.91 12.32
N GLU A 100 13.18 -27.53 13.42
CA GLU A 100 14.01 -27.59 14.63
C GLU A 100 15.11 -28.64 14.47
N THR A 101 14.74 -29.83 14.01
CA THR A 101 15.67 -30.92 13.70
C THR A 101 16.63 -30.54 12.56
N ALA A 102 16.13 -29.87 11.51
CA ALA A 102 16.97 -29.38 10.41
C ALA A 102 18.00 -28.34 10.88
N ARG A 103 17.62 -27.47 11.83
CA ARG A 103 18.55 -26.49 12.43
C ARG A 103 19.63 -27.16 13.27
N GLU A 104 19.31 -28.20 14.02
CA GLU A 104 20.28 -28.98 14.81
C GLU A 104 21.28 -29.68 13.88
N GLU A 105 20.81 -30.33 12.84
CA GLU A 105 21.66 -31.01 11.85
C GLU A 105 22.64 -30.03 11.17
N ILE A 106 22.12 -28.87 10.72
CA ILE A 106 22.98 -27.82 10.14
C ILE A 106 24.01 -27.32 11.16
N ARG A 107 23.61 -27.17 12.43
CA ARG A 107 24.50 -26.73 13.50
C ARG A 107 25.66 -27.67 13.70
N ASP A 108 25.40 -28.96 13.76
CA ASP A 108 26.44 -29.99 13.98
C ASP A 108 27.43 -30.00 12.82
N ILE A 109 26.95 -30.04 11.59
CA ILE A 109 27.81 -30.02 10.40
C ILE A 109 28.63 -28.73 10.30
N VAL A 110 28.04 -27.56 10.58
CA VAL A 110 28.75 -26.28 10.56
C VAL A 110 29.83 -26.21 11.64
N ASN A 111 29.58 -26.73 12.84
CA ASN A 111 30.57 -26.80 13.92
C ASN A 111 31.75 -27.70 13.52
N ASP A 112 31.48 -28.84 12.89
CA ASP A 112 32.52 -29.74 12.37
C ASP A 112 33.35 -29.05 11.29
N ILE A 113 32.73 -28.34 10.34
CA ILE A 113 33.42 -27.56 9.30
C ILE A 113 34.32 -26.49 9.91
N ILE A 114 33.83 -25.75 10.91
CA ILE A 114 34.61 -24.72 11.61
C ILE A 114 35.83 -25.34 12.31
N ALA A 115 35.67 -26.50 12.96
CA ALA A 115 36.75 -27.21 13.63
C ALA A 115 37.79 -27.72 12.63
N ILE A 116 37.36 -28.36 11.53
CA ILE A 116 38.27 -28.90 10.47
C ILE A 116 39.03 -27.77 9.80
N LYS A 117 38.39 -26.65 9.48
CA LYS A 117 39.02 -25.47 8.81
C LYS A 117 39.86 -24.63 9.76
N ASN A 118 39.77 -24.89 11.07
CA ASN A 118 40.50 -24.19 12.14
C ASN A 118 40.39 -22.65 12.07
N TYR A 119 39.18 -22.15 11.87
CA TYR A 119 38.93 -20.71 11.85
C TYR A 119 39.05 -20.12 13.27
N ALA A 120 39.91 -19.10 13.40
CA ALA A 120 39.99 -18.33 14.63
C ALA A 120 38.76 -17.41 14.73
N MET A 121 37.75 -17.82 15.48
CA MET A 121 36.51 -17.11 15.72
C MET A 121 36.14 -17.15 17.20
N THR A 122 35.59 -16.06 17.68
CA THR A 122 34.98 -16.03 19.03
C THR A 122 33.70 -16.86 19.06
N ILE A 123 33.26 -17.31 20.24
CA ILE A 123 32.01 -18.05 20.40
C ILE A 123 30.83 -17.25 19.82
N ALA A 124 30.78 -15.95 20.08
CA ALA A 124 29.75 -15.07 19.56
C ALA A 124 29.73 -15.00 18.02
N GLU A 125 30.91 -14.93 17.37
CA GLU A 125 31.02 -14.96 15.92
C GLU A 125 30.60 -16.30 15.32
N GLN A 126 30.86 -17.42 16.03
CA GLN A 126 30.41 -18.76 15.62
C GLN A 126 28.87 -18.88 15.69
N GLU A 127 28.28 -18.39 16.78
CA GLU A 127 26.80 -18.36 16.93
C GLU A 127 26.14 -17.49 15.87
N ASP A 128 26.70 -16.31 15.58
CA ASP A 128 26.20 -15.41 14.55
C ASP A 128 26.32 -16.04 13.16
N LEU A 129 27.47 -16.70 12.86
CA LEU A 129 27.70 -17.39 11.60
C LEU A 129 26.71 -18.53 11.41
N LEU A 130 26.49 -19.30 12.46
CA LEU A 130 25.58 -20.44 12.46
C LEU A 130 24.13 -19.99 12.24
N ALA A 131 23.69 -18.94 12.94
CA ALA A 131 22.36 -18.36 12.74
C ALA A 131 22.17 -17.87 11.32
N ASP A 132 23.19 -17.20 10.76
CA ASP A 132 23.17 -16.70 9.38
C ASP A 132 23.11 -17.84 8.34
N ILE A 133 23.84 -18.95 8.57
CA ILE A 133 23.83 -20.12 7.67
C ILE A 133 22.49 -20.85 7.77
N CYS A 134 21.96 -21.06 8.96
CA CYS A 134 20.62 -21.63 9.12
C CYS A 134 19.56 -20.82 8.38
N ASN A 135 19.61 -19.48 8.48
CA ASN A 135 18.71 -18.60 7.78
C ASN A 135 18.88 -18.66 6.24
N ASP A 136 20.13 -18.84 5.75
CA ASP A 136 20.41 -18.99 4.31
C ASP A 136 19.85 -20.30 3.76
N VAL A 137 19.89 -21.39 4.54
CA VAL A 137 19.42 -22.72 4.11
C VAL A 137 17.92 -22.88 4.27
N LEU A 138 17.38 -22.55 5.44
CA LEU A 138 16.00 -22.84 5.81
C LEU A 138 15.03 -21.68 5.60
N GLY A 139 15.54 -20.44 5.61
CA GLY A 139 14.73 -19.22 5.54
C GLY A 139 15.04 -18.34 4.33
N TYR A 140 14.84 -17.04 4.51
CA TYR A 140 15.11 -16.00 3.51
C TYR A 140 16.48 -15.32 3.73
N GLY A 141 17.42 -16.02 4.36
CA GLY A 141 18.77 -15.56 4.56
C GLY A 141 18.88 -14.26 5.35
N PRO A 142 19.63 -13.26 4.82
CA PRO A 142 19.84 -11.99 5.51
C PRO A 142 18.57 -11.18 5.80
N LEU A 143 17.42 -11.54 5.20
CA LEU A 143 16.15 -10.85 5.43
C LEU A 143 15.48 -11.27 6.75
N GLU A 144 15.77 -12.47 7.28
CA GLU A 144 15.08 -13.01 8.47
C GLU A 144 15.12 -12.06 9.68
N PRO A 145 16.28 -11.48 10.08
CA PRO A 145 16.33 -10.55 11.19
C PRO A 145 15.49 -9.28 10.96
N LEU A 146 15.34 -8.84 9.69
CA LEU A 146 14.52 -7.68 9.33
C LEU A 146 13.03 -8.02 9.34
N LEU A 147 12.67 -9.23 8.89
CA LEU A 147 11.30 -9.72 8.89
C LEU A 147 10.76 -9.93 10.31
N MET A 148 11.63 -10.26 11.28
CA MET A 148 11.23 -10.43 12.70
C MET A 148 10.96 -9.10 13.42
N ARG A 149 11.44 -7.97 12.92
CA ARG A 149 11.28 -6.66 13.56
C ARG A 149 9.93 -6.03 13.22
N ASP A 150 9.08 -5.78 14.22
CA ASP A 150 7.73 -5.21 14.02
C ASP A 150 7.73 -3.69 13.72
N ASP A 151 8.84 -2.99 14.04
CA ASP A 151 8.99 -1.56 13.77
C ASP A 151 9.26 -1.22 12.29
N ILE A 152 9.66 -2.21 11.47
CA ILE A 152 9.92 -2.03 10.05
C ILE A 152 8.60 -2.09 9.27
N ALA A 153 8.37 -1.08 8.43
CA ALA A 153 7.23 -1.04 7.52
C ALA A 153 7.55 -1.66 6.15
N ASP A 154 8.66 -1.24 5.55
CA ASP A 154 9.12 -1.70 4.24
C ASP A 154 10.59 -2.11 4.30
N ILE A 155 10.96 -3.16 3.56
CA ILE A 155 12.33 -3.61 3.33
C ILE A 155 12.60 -3.48 1.83
N MET A 156 13.67 -2.79 1.47
CA MET A 156 14.02 -2.50 0.07
C MET A 156 15.46 -2.94 -0.18
N VAL A 157 15.65 -3.91 -1.07
CA VAL A 157 16.95 -4.45 -1.45
C VAL A 157 17.26 -4.04 -2.88
N ASN A 158 18.39 -3.38 -3.09
CA ASN A 158 18.87 -2.93 -4.38
C ASN A 158 20.19 -3.67 -4.72
N GLY A 159 20.05 -4.84 -5.34
CA GLY A 159 21.19 -5.75 -5.53
C GLY A 159 21.72 -6.28 -4.20
N ALA A 160 22.80 -7.07 -4.25
CA ALA A 160 23.32 -7.79 -3.08
C ALA A 160 23.91 -6.89 -1.99
N LYS A 161 24.30 -5.64 -2.33
CA LYS A 161 25.11 -4.80 -1.43
C LYS A 161 24.34 -3.77 -0.64
N GLN A 162 23.10 -3.42 -1.05
CA GLN A 162 22.35 -2.33 -0.46
C GLN A 162 20.97 -2.80 0.00
N THR A 163 20.70 -2.65 1.29
CA THR A 163 19.41 -2.94 1.90
C THR A 163 18.96 -1.75 2.74
N PHE A 164 17.80 -1.23 2.43
CA PHE A 164 17.14 -0.15 3.14
C PHE A 164 15.91 -0.66 3.87
N ILE A 165 15.57 0.00 4.97
CA ILE A 165 14.31 -0.26 5.71
C ILE A 165 13.57 1.05 5.91
N GLU A 166 12.24 0.99 5.97
CA GLU A 166 11.42 2.12 6.42
C GLU A 166 10.99 1.89 7.88
N VAL A 167 11.36 2.82 8.75
CA VAL A 167 10.96 2.88 10.16
C VAL A 167 10.39 4.25 10.44
N ASP A 168 9.19 4.32 11.00
CA ASP A 168 8.46 5.57 11.31
C ASP A 168 8.37 6.56 10.13
N GLY A 169 8.24 6.03 8.91
CA GLY A 169 8.14 6.84 7.68
C GLY A 169 9.48 7.39 7.18
N LYS A 170 10.61 6.96 7.75
CA LYS A 170 11.97 7.33 7.32
C LYS A 170 12.69 6.13 6.75
N THR A 171 13.29 6.32 5.59
CA THR A 171 14.14 5.30 4.96
C THR A 171 15.55 5.36 5.54
N ILE A 172 16.06 4.22 6.02
CA ILE A 172 17.37 4.08 6.67
C ILE A 172 18.13 2.97 5.96
N GLU A 173 19.37 3.21 5.58
CA GLU A 173 20.27 2.18 5.07
C GLU A 173 20.71 1.26 6.21
N THR A 174 20.77 -0.04 5.94
CA THR A 174 21.17 -1.07 6.91
C THR A 174 22.56 -1.62 6.58
N ASN A 175 23.15 -2.36 7.52
CA ASN A 175 24.38 -3.12 7.26
C ASN A 175 24.10 -4.53 6.71
N VAL A 176 22.85 -4.86 6.40
CA VAL A 176 22.46 -6.16 5.88
C VAL A 176 22.87 -6.27 4.42
N ARG A 177 23.62 -7.31 4.09
CA ARG A 177 24.12 -7.59 2.74
C ARG A 177 23.93 -9.05 2.40
N PHE A 178 23.73 -9.32 1.13
CA PHE A 178 23.78 -10.67 0.57
C PHE A 178 25.23 -10.97 0.15
N ARG A 179 25.58 -12.24 0.10
CA ARG A 179 26.89 -12.70 -0.35
C ARG A 179 27.18 -12.22 -1.77
N ASP A 180 26.23 -12.43 -2.68
CA ASP A 180 26.28 -12.09 -4.09
C ASP A 180 24.87 -11.95 -4.69
N ASN A 181 24.79 -11.48 -5.93
CA ASN A 181 23.52 -11.33 -6.65
C ASN A 181 22.83 -12.65 -6.92
N GLN A 182 23.58 -13.76 -6.98
CA GLN A 182 23.00 -15.10 -7.17
C GLN A 182 22.24 -15.55 -5.91
N GLN A 183 22.79 -15.35 -4.72
CA GLN A 183 22.10 -15.63 -3.47
C GLN A 183 20.80 -14.82 -3.37
N LEU A 184 20.84 -13.52 -3.68
CA LEU A 184 19.65 -12.67 -3.69
C LEU A 184 18.60 -13.20 -4.66
N LEU A 185 19.00 -13.55 -5.90
CA LEU A 185 18.09 -14.11 -6.89
C LEU A 185 17.49 -15.44 -6.44
N ASN A 186 18.27 -16.33 -5.84
CA ASN A 186 17.80 -17.61 -5.30
C ASN A 186 16.76 -17.40 -4.17
N ILE A 187 16.97 -16.40 -3.31
CA ILE A 187 16.01 -16.05 -2.26
C ILE A 187 14.72 -15.49 -2.89
N CYS A 188 14.83 -14.61 -3.90
CA CYS A 188 13.69 -14.13 -4.65
C CYS A 188 12.89 -15.28 -5.29
N GLN A 189 13.58 -16.22 -5.94
CA GLN A 189 12.96 -17.41 -6.54
C GLN A 189 12.28 -18.30 -5.49
N ARG A 190 12.90 -18.48 -4.32
CA ARG A 190 12.30 -19.21 -3.20
C ARG A 190 11.00 -18.57 -2.72
N ILE A 191 10.99 -17.24 -2.56
CA ILE A 191 9.79 -16.49 -2.17
C ILE A 191 8.67 -16.66 -3.19
N VAL A 192 8.96 -16.43 -4.48
CA VAL A 192 7.91 -16.44 -5.51
C VAL A 192 7.42 -17.87 -5.84
N SER A 193 8.26 -18.89 -5.67
CA SER A 193 7.88 -20.29 -5.88
C SER A 193 6.85 -20.79 -4.86
N GLN A 194 6.83 -20.24 -3.64
CA GLN A 194 5.84 -20.59 -2.62
C GLN A 194 4.40 -20.22 -3.02
N VAL A 195 4.25 -19.24 -3.90
CA VAL A 195 2.94 -18.84 -4.45
C VAL A 195 2.71 -19.38 -5.87
N GLY A 196 3.50 -20.39 -6.29
CA GLY A 196 3.38 -21.04 -7.59
C GLY A 196 3.78 -20.16 -8.76
N ARG A 197 4.67 -19.17 -8.55
CA ARG A 197 5.20 -18.26 -9.57
C ARG A 197 6.69 -18.50 -9.77
N ARG A 198 7.24 -17.88 -10.81
CA ARG A 198 8.68 -17.86 -11.07
C ARG A 198 9.17 -16.44 -11.34
N VAL A 199 10.45 -16.23 -11.10
CA VAL A 199 11.19 -15.03 -11.51
C VAL A 199 12.50 -15.49 -12.15
N ASP A 200 12.69 -15.10 -13.39
CA ASP A 200 13.88 -15.44 -14.21
C ASP A 200 14.05 -14.40 -15.33
N GLU A 201 15.01 -14.61 -16.23
CA GLU A 201 15.27 -13.70 -17.35
C GLU A 201 14.08 -13.56 -18.31
N THR A 202 13.22 -14.58 -18.41
CA THR A 202 12.01 -14.56 -19.28
C THR A 202 10.81 -13.94 -18.60
N SER A 203 10.75 -13.99 -17.27
CA SER A 203 9.70 -13.42 -16.43
C SER A 203 10.33 -12.61 -15.29
N PRO A 204 10.96 -11.47 -15.60
CA PRO A 204 11.80 -10.75 -14.65
C PRO A 204 11.04 -9.94 -13.60
N ILE A 205 9.72 -9.81 -13.70
CA ILE A 205 8.88 -9.08 -12.74
C ILE A 205 7.88 -10.05 -12.11
N CYS A 206 7.83 -10.05 -10.78
CA CYS A 206 6.88 -10.88 -10.05
C CYS A 206 6.42 -10.20 -8.77
N ASP A 207 5.09 -10.21 -8.54
CA ASP A 207 4.50 -9.93 -7.25
C ASP A 207 4.20 -11.25 -6.53
N ALA A 208 4.52 -11.30 -5.25
CA ALA A 208 4.31 -12.46 -4.41
C ALA A 208 3.82 -12.02 -3.01
N ARG A 209 3.61 -13.00 -2.14
CA ARG A 209 3.25 -12.77 -0.74
C ARG A 209 4.00 -13.78 0.13
N LEU A 210 4.49 -13.31 1.27
CA LEU A 210 5.04 -14.18 2.31
C LEU A 210 3.89 -14.86 3.10
N PRO A 211 4.18 -15.95 3.82
CA PRO A 211 3.18 -16.63 4.65
C PRO A 211 2.53 -15.75 5.73
N ASP A 212 3.25 -14.73 6.21
CA ASP A 212 2.75 -13.75 7.17
C ASP A 212 1.78 -12.71 6.57
N GLY A 213 1.61 -12.74 5.24
CA GLY A 213 0.77 -11.80 4.49
C GLY A 213 1.53 -10.59 3.92
N SER A 214 2.82 -10.44 4.18
CA SER A 214 3.65 -9.36 3.63
C SER A 214 3.72 -9.43 2.10
N ARG A 215 3.57 -8.27 1.44
CA ARG A 215 3.62 -8.17 -0.02
C ARG A 215 5.06 -8.09 -0.49
N VAL A 216 5.37 -8.79 -1.55
CA VAL A 216 6.70 -8.83 -2.14
C VAL A 216 6.62 -8.46 -3.61
N ASN A 217 7.44 -7.51 -4.04
CA ASN A 217 7.69 -7.24 -5.45
C ASN A 217 9.15 -7.56 -5.76
N VAL A 218 9.37 -8.30 -6.83
CA VAL A 218 10.70 -8.67 -7.34
C VAL A 218 10.86 -8.18 -8.76
N ILE A 219 12.00 -7.55 -9.03
CA ILE A 219 12.46 -7.24 -10.38
C ILE A 219 13.85 -7.86 -10.55
N ALA A 220 13.99 -8.78 -11.49
CA ALA A 220 15.23 -9.49 -11.75
C ALA A 220 15.98 -8.94 -12.98
N PRO A 221 17.26 -9.27 -13.17
CA PRO A 221 17.93 -9.09 -14.44
C PRO A 221 17.16 -9.78 -15.60
N PRO A 222 17.17 -9.20 -16.84
CA PRO A 222 18.03 -8.10 -17.28
C PRO A 222 17.45 -6.70 -16.99
N LEU A 223 16.27 -6.57 -16.38
CA LEU A 223 15.64 -5.28 -16.11
C LEU A 223 16.32 -4.54 -14.95
N ALA A 224 16.70 -5.26 -13.89
CA ALA A 224 17.42 -4.72 -12.75
C ALA A 224 18.93 -4.84 -13.02
N LEU A 225 19.60 -3.71 -13.30
CA LEU A 225 20.98 -3.68 -13.82
C LEU A 225 22.02 -4.04 -12.77
N ASP A 226 21.80 -3.67 -11.50
CA ASP A 226 22.76 -3.86 -10.40
C ASP A 226 22.57 -5.19 -9.66
N GLY A 227 21.69 -6.07 -10.16
CA GLY A 227 21.22 -7.28 -9.51
C GLY A 227 19.72 -7.19 -9.26
N ALA A 228 19.12 -8.24 -8.68
CA ALA A 228 17.69 -8.22 -8.40
C ALA A 228 17.33 -7.06 -7.44
N ALA A 229 16.19 -6.42 -7.68
CA ALA A 229 15.57 -5.51 -6.73
C ALA A 229 14.39 -6.24 -6.06
N LEU A 230 14.35 -6.18 -4.73
CA LEU A 230 13.32 -6.83 -3.91
C LEU A 230 12.73 -5.80 -2.95
N THR A 231 11.42 -5.63 -2.99
CA THR A 231 10.70 -4.78 -2.06
C THR A 231 9.69 -5.62 -1.29
N ILE A 232 9.76 -5.56 0.04
CA ILE A 232 8.83 -6.25 0.94
C ILE A 232 8.11 -5.20 1.76
N ARG A 233 6.77 -5.11 1.60
CA ARG A 233 5.91 -4.33 2.48
C ARG A 233 5.35 -5.24 3.54
N LYS A 234 5.77 -5.05 4.79
CA LYS A 234 5.38 -5.89 5.90
C LYS A 234 3.90 -5.73 6.24
N PHE A 235 3.27 -6.86 6.51
CA PHE A 235 1.90 -6.90 6.98
C PHE A 235 1.85 -6.55 8.46
N LYS A 236 1.36 -5.34 8.80
CA LYS A 236 1.21 -4.91 10.19
C LYS A 236 0.05 -5.64 10.86
N LYS A 237 0.33 -6.33 11.97
CA LYS A 237 -0.69 -7.02 12.77
C LYS A 237 -1.47 -6.05 13.66
N ASP A 238 -0.88 -4.93 14.03
CA ASP A 238 -1.50 -3.92 14.87
C ASP A 238 -2.57 -3.16 14.11
N LYS A 239 -3.77 -3.22 14.65
CA LYS A 239 -4.96 -2.59 14.07
C LYS A 239 -5.17 -1.24 14.71
N LEU A 240 -5.08 -0.20 13.92
CA LEU A 240 -5.42 1.13 14.37
C LEU A 240 -6.94 1.27 14.53
N THR A 241 -7.35 1.95 15.60
CA THR A 241 -8.75 2.31 15.90
C THR A 241 -8.98 3.79 15.67
N LEU A 242 -10.25 4.23 15.58
CA LEU A 242 -10.57 5.67 15.49
C LEU A 242 -10.05 6.42 16.72
N ASP A 243 -10.07 5.81 17.92
CA ASP A 243 -9.54 6.44 19.14
C ASP A 243 -8.03 6.69 19.06
N GLN A 244 -7.29 5.80 18.40
CA GLN A 244 -5.87 6.02 18.14
C GLN A 244 -5.65 7.11 17.09
N LEU A 245 -6.50 7.19 16.06
CA LEU A 245 -6.45 8.30 15.09
C LEU A 245 -6.72 9.66 15.77
N VAL A 246 -7.62 9.69 16.78
CA VAL A 246 -7.84 10.87 17.62
C VAL A 246 -6.58 11.21 18.42
N LYS A 247 -5.94 10.23 19.07
CA LYS A 247 -4.68 10.43 19.81
C LYS A 247 -3.54 10.96 18.93
N PHE A 248 -3.49 10.54 17.66
CA PHE A 248 -2.52 11.05 16.68
C PHE A 248 -2.90 12.44 16.13
N GLY A 249 -4.04 12.98 16.53
CA GLY A 249 -4.58 14.24 16.02
C GLY A 249 -5.03 14.16 14.56
N SER A 250 -5.22 12.95 14.01
CA SER A 250 -5.69 12.78 12.63
C SER A 250 -7.12 13.24 12.44
N ILE A 251 -7.93 13.22 13.50
CA ILE A 251 -9.29 13.72 13.59
C ILE A 251 -9.61 14.03 15.05
N THR A 252 -10.64 14.89 15.31
CA THR A 252 -11.13 15.14 16.67
C THR A 252 -12.06 14.01 17.16
N PRO A 253 -12.36 13.93 18.47
CA PRO A 253 -13.35 12.98 19.00
C PRO A 253 -14.72 13.11 18.35
N GLU A 254 -15.17 14.33 18.08
CA GLU A 254 -16.46 14.62 17.45
C GLU A 254 -16.49 14.12 16.00
N GLY A 255 -15.45 14.43 15.22
CA GLY A 255 -15.30 13.92 13.85
C GLY A 255 -15.22 12.39 13.81
N ALA A 256 -14.51 11.77 14.77
CA ALA A 256 -14.48 10.32 14.92
C ALA A 256 -15.86 9.74 15.24
N GLN A 257 -16.65 10.42 16.07
CA GLN A 257 -18.02 10.02 16.38
C GLN A 257 -18.94 10.08 15.15
N ILE A 258 -18.80 11.11 14.31
CA ILE A 258 -19.52 11.20 13.03
C ILE A 258 -19.16 10.00 12.14
N LEU A 259 -17.87 9.65 12.03
CA LEU A 259 -17.41 8.50 11.25
C LEU A 259 -17.94 7.16 11.80
N GLN A 260 -18.01 7.00 13.13
CA GLN A 260 -18.62 5.81 13.76
C GLN A 260 -20.08 5.66 13.36
N ILE A 261 -20.83 6.76 13.41
CA ILE A 261 -22.24 6.76 13.04
C ILE A 261 -22.40 6.42 11.56
N ILE A 262 -21.62 7.04 10.66
CA ILE A 262 -21.60 6.76 9.21
C ILE A 262 -21.41 5.26 8.95
N GLY A 263 -20.43 4.63 9.61
CA GLY A 263 -20.16 3.19 9.50
C GLY A 263 -21.35 2.33 9.94
N ARG A 264 -22.02 2.74 11.04
CA ARG A 264 -23.15 2.00 11.64
C ARG A 264 -24.43 2.11 10.85
N VAL A 265 -24.78 3.31 10.37
CA VAL A 265 -26.07 3.60 9.72
C VAL A 265 -26.12 3.25 8.25
N ARG A 266 -25.20 2.43 7.78
CA ARG A 266 -25.15 1.90 6.40
C ARG A 266 -25.06 3.00 5.34
N CYS A 267 -24.28 4.06 5.59
CA CYS A 267 -23.91 4.99 4.54
C CYS A 267 -22.94 4.33 3.56
N ASN A 268 -23.13 4.55 2.28
CA ASN A 268 -22.18 4.18 1.23
C ASN A 268 -21.01 5.17 1.23
N VAL A 269 -19.81 4.67 1.48
CA VAL A 269 -18.64 5.52 1.74
C VAL A 269 -17.54 5.31 0.71
N ILE A 270 -17.03 6.39 0.15
CA ILE A 270 -15.79 6.42 -0.62
C ILE A 270 -14.71 7.15 0.20
N ILE A 271 -13.63 6.43 0.51
CA ILE A 271 -12.47 7.03 1.15
C ILE A 271 -11.48 7.48 0.08
N SER A 272 -11.26 8.77 0.00
CA SER A 272 -10.37 9.40 -0.98
C SER A 272 -9.06 9.85 -0.34
N GLY A 273 -7.98 9.86 -1.12
CA GLY A 273 -6.69 10.38 -0.65
C GLY A 273 -5.52 9.93 -1.50
N GLY A 274 -4.38 10.61 -1.35
CA GLY A 274 -3.12 10.28 -2.02
C GLY A 274 -2.46 8.99 -1.50
N THR A 275 -1.30 8.64 -2.07
CA THR A 275 -0.49 7.52 -1.59
C THR A 275 0.02 7.78 -0.16
N GLY A 276 -0.08 6.77 0.71
CA GLY A 276 0.38 6.87 2.09
C GLY A 276 -0.45 7.80 2.99
N SER A 277 -1.63 8.27 2.54
CA SER A 277 -2.53 9.12 3.37
C SER A 277 -3.26 8.34 4.46
N GLY A 278 -3.27 7.00 4.42
CA GLY A 278 -3.93 6.15 5.40
C GLY A 278 -5.34 5.71 5.03
N LYS A 279 -5.70 5.67 3.73
CA LYS A 279 -7.03 5.23 3.24
C LYS A 279 -7.43 3.83 3.75
N THR A 280 -6.56 2.83 3.53
CA THR A 280 -6.81 1.45 3.96
C THR A 280 -6.92 1.36 5.48
N THR A 281 -6.11 2.13 6.22
CA THR A 281 -6.21 2.24 7.68
C THR A 281 -7.56 2.79 8.11
N LEU A 282 -8.01 3.88 7.49
CA LEU A 282 -9.29 4.49 7.79
C LEU A 282 -10.46 3.55 7.43
N LEU A 283 -10.36 2.86 6.29
CA LEU A 283 -11.35 1.85 5.90
C LEU A 283 -11.44 0.73 6.95
N ASN A 284 -10.31 0.21 7.43
CA ASN A 284 -10.29 -0.75 8.53
C ASN A 284 -10.92 -0.19 9.82
N CYS A 285 -10.67 1.08 10.16
CA CYS A 285 -11.30 1.73 11.31
C CYS A 285 -12.82 1.84 11.17
N LEU A 286 -13.31 2.21 9.99
CA LEU A 286 -14.75 2.35 9.73
C LEU A 286 -15.48 1.00 9.74
N THR A 287 -14.88 -0.02 9.17
CA THR A 287 -15.50 -1.37 9.15
C THR A 287 -15.69 -1.97 10.54
N HIS A 288 -14.95 -1.51 11.55
CA HIS A 288 -15.14 -1.94 12.94
C HIS A 288 -16.55 -1.63 13.49
N TYR A 289 -17.21 -0.60 12.96
CA TYR A 289 -18.55 -0.17 13.40
C TYR A 289 -19.70 -0.81 12.61
N ILE A 290 -19.41 -1.71 11.70
CA ILE A 290 -20.40 -2.55 11.02
C ILE A 290 -20.97 -3.56 12.03
N ASP A 291 -22.27 -3.80 11.97
CA ASP A 291 -22.93 -4.76 12.85
C ASP A 291 -22.36 -6.18 12.68
N THR A 292 -22.20 -6.90 13.79
CA THR A 292 -21.64 -8.25 13.82
C THR A 292 -22.50 -9.30 13.11
N HIS A 293 -23.78 -9.01 12.88
CA HIS A 293 -24.70 -9.90 12.16
C HIS A 293 -24.64 -9.72 10.64
N GLU A 294 -23.95 -8.68 10.16
CA GLU A 294 -23.86 -8.42 8.73
C GLU A 294 -22.79 -9.30 8.06
N ARG A 295 -23.14 -9.87 6.90
CA ARG A 295 -22.19 -10.58 6.04
C ARG A 295 -21.42 -9.58 5.19
N ILE A 296 -20.11 -9.57 5.32
CA ILE A 296 -19.20 -8.68 4.57
C ILE A 296 -18.39 -9.48 3.57
N VAL A 297 -18.29 -9.00 2.35
CA VAL A 297 -17.36 -9.54 1.35
C VAL A 297 -16.34 -8.45 1.00
N THR A 298 -15.05 -8.75 1.16
CA THR A 298 -13.98 -7.84 0.76
C THR A 298 -13.39 -8.26 -0.58
N CYS A 299 -13.08 -7.29 -1.44
CA CYS A 299 -12.40 -7.47 -2.71
C CYS A 299 -11.14 -6.61 -2.73
N GLU A 300 -9.98 -7.20 -2.92
CA GLU A 300 -8.70 -6.52 -2.83
C GLU A 300 -7.73 -7.02 -3.92
N ASP A 301 -6.82 -6.16 -4.38
CA ASP A 301 -5.70 -6.60 -5.23
C ASP A 301 -4.73 -7.44 -4.42
N SER A 302 -4.57 -7.07 -3.16
CA SER A 302 -3.80 -7.81 -2.17
C SER A 302 -4.46 -7.59 -0.82
N ALA A 303 -4.81 -8.67 -0.13
CA ALA A 303 -5.63 -8.61 1.08
C ALA A 303 -4.89 -7.92 2.25
N GLU A 304 -5.12 -6.63 2.42
CA GLU A 304 -4.61 -5.79 3.51
C GLU A 304 -5.67 -5.52 4.59
N LEU A 305 -6.96 -5.67 4.23
CA LEU A 305 -8.06 -5.44 5.15
C LEU A 305 -8.15 -6.52 6.24
N GLN A 306 -8.37 -6.08 7.47
CA GLN A 306 -8.41 -6.93 8.66
C GLN A 306 -9.68 -6.70 9.46
N LEU A 307 -10.82 -6.99 8.85
CA LEU A 307 -12.12 -6.84 9.49
C LEU A 307 -12.26 -7.76 10.71
N GLN A 308 -12.96 -7.27 11.73
CA GLN A 308 -13.14 -7.97 13.01
C GLN A 308 -14.45 -8.73 13.10
N GLN A 309 -15.35 -8.52 12.15
CA GLN A 309 -16.67 -9.16 12.14
C GLN A 309 -16.51 -10.68 11.97
N PRO A 310 -17.41 -11.47 12.57
CA PRO A 310 -17.34 -12.94 12.52
C PRO A 310 -17.65 -13.50 11.13
N HIS A 311 -18.42 -12.76 10.32
CA HIS A 311 -18.86 -13.22 9.01
C HIS A 311 -18.26 -12.42 7.85
N VAL A 312 -16.96 -12.60 7.62
CA VAL A 312 -16.20 -11.94 6.54
C VAL A 312 -15.71 -12.97 5.53
N VAL A 313 -15.93 -12.70 4.25
CA VAL A 313 -15.33 -13.44 3.14
C VAL A 313 -14.33 -12.52 2.44
N ARG A 314 -13.08 -12.93 2.40
CA ARG A 314 -11.99 -12.16 1.79
C ARG A 314 -11.67 -12.70 0.42
N LEU A 315 -11.72 -11.85 -0.60
CA LEU A 315 -11.41 -12.19 -1.98
C LEU A 315 -10.23 -11.35 -2.46
N GLU A 316 -9.36 -11.97 -3.23
CA GLU A 316 -8.17 -11.35 -3.81
C GLU A 316 -8.14 -11.57 -5.31
N THR A 317 -7.71 -10.55 -6.07
CA THR A 317 -7.50 -10.67 -7.51
C THR A 317 -6.39 -11.68 -7.80
N ARG A 318 -6.44 -12.26 -8.98
CA ARG A 318 -5.38 -13.14 -9.47
C ARG A 318 -4.86 -12.61 -10.80
N PRO A 319 -3.59 -12.21 -10.88
CA PRO A 319 -2.98 -11.90 -12.16
C PRO A 319 -2.90 -13.15 -13.04
N PRO A 320 -2.72 -12.98 -14.36
CA PRO A 320 -2.59 -14.09 -15.29
C PRO A 320 -1.40 -14.98 -14.92
N ASN A 321 -1.50 -16.27 -15.28
CA ASN A 321 -0.42 -17.23 -15.17
C ASN A 321 0.69 -16.95 -16.20
N ILE A 322 1.69 -17.83 -16.28
CA ILE A 322 2.84 -17.69 -17.18
C ILE A 322 2.40 -17.71 -18.66
N GLU A 323 1.30 -18.39 -18.97
CA GLU A 323 0.71 -18.48 -20.30
C GLU A 323 -0.18 -17.28 -20.65
N GLY A 324 -0.33 -16.31 -19.72
CA GLY A 324 -1.19 -15.14 -19.89
C GLY A 324 -2.67 -15.38 -19.60
N GLU A 325 -3.01 -16.56 -19.06
CA GLU A 325 -4.39 -16.98 -18.81
C GLU A 325 -4.74 -17.03 -17.32
N GLY A 326 -6.04 -17.19 -17.02
CA GLY A 326 -6.53 -17.40 -15.67
C GLY A 326 -6.54 -16.14 -14.78
N ALA A 327 -6.42 -14.94 -15.36
CA ALA A 327 -6.57 -13.69 -14.63
C ALA A 327 -7.99 -13.58 -14.03
N ILE A 328 -8.07 -13.14 -12.78
CA ILE A 328 -9.32 -12.76 -12.10
C ILE A 328 -9.17 -11.31 -11.69
N THR A 329 -9.92 -10.43 -12.33
CA THR A 329 -9.84 -9.00 -12.11
C THR A 329 -10.68 -8.56 -10.90
N MET A 330 -10.45 -7.36 -10.39
CA MET A 330 -11.28 -6.73 -9.36
C MET A 330 -12.74 -6.69 -9.78
N ARG A 331 -12.99 -6.39 -11.07
CA ARG A 331 -14.34 -6.36 -11.64
C ARG A 331 -15.05 -7.71 -11.57
N ASP A 332 -14.32 -8.81 -11.85
CA ASP A 332 -14.88 -10.16 -11.76
C ASP A 332 -15.26 -10.50 -10.32
N LEU A 333 -14.43 -10.09 -9.35
CA LEU A 333 -14.71 -10.28 -7.94
C LEU A 333 -15.98 -9.53 -7.51
N VAL A 334 -16.06 -8.21 -7.79
CA VAL A 334 -17.20 -7.39 -7.41
C VAL A 334 -18.51 -7.93 -8.03
N LYS A 335 -18.48 -8.31 -9.31
CA LYS A 335 -19.65 -8.94 -9.96
C LYS A 335 -20.06 -10.26 -9.32
N ASN A 336 -19.08 -11.06 -8.91
CA ASN A 336 -19.38 -12.33 -8.24
C ASN A 336 -19.94 -12.13 -6.83
N CYS A 337 -19.49 -11.07 -6.11
CA CYS A 337 -19.98 -10.73 -4.78
C CYS A 337 -21.51 -10.59 -4.73
N LEU A 338 -22.12 -10.00 -5.75
CA LEU A 338 -23.57 -9.84 -5.86
C LEU A 338 -24.35 -11.16 -5.82
N ARG A 339 -23.69 -12.30 -6.08
CA ARG A 339 -24.27 -13.66 -5.99
C ARG A 339 -23.94 -14.36 -4.69
N MET A 340 -23.12 -13.76 -3.83
CA MET A 340 -22.66 -14.33 -2.56
C MET A 340 -23.55 -13.93 -1.37
N ARG A 341 -24.64 -13.20 -1.60
CA ARG A 341 -25.53 -12.64 -0.59
C ARG A 341 -24.78 -11.78 0.43
N PRO A 342 -24.00 -10.79 0.03
CA PRO A 342 -23.39 -9.87 0.96
C PRO A 342 -24.45 -8.90 1.52
N GLU A 343 -24.25 -8.47 2.76
CA GLU A 343 -24.91 -7.28 3.31
C GLU A 343 -24.14 -6.03 2.87
N ARG A 344 -22.81 -6.11 2.92
CA ARG A 344 -21.90 -5.04 2.46
C ARG A 344 -20.77 -5.60 1.62
N ILE A 345 -20.35 -4.82 0.63
CA ILE A 345 -19.17 -5.06 -0.19
C ILE A 345 -18.13 -4.00 0.15
N VAL A 346 -16.92 -4.44 0.48
CA VAL A 346 -15.80 -3.54 0.79
C VAL A 346 -14.70 -3.75 -0.23
N VAL A 347 -14.40 -2.72 -1.03
CA VAL A 347 -13.34 -2.76 -2.04
C VAL A 347 -12.11 -2.03 -1.52
N GLY A 348 -11.00 -2.76 -1.36
CA GLY A 348 -9.76 -2.21 -0.81
C GLY A 348 -9.26 -1.00 -1.58
N GLU A 349 -9.23 -1.09 -2.92
CA GLU A 349 -8.91 0.03 -3.80
C GLU A 349 -9.62 -0.11 -5.15
N VAL A 350 -10.22 0.97 -5.61
CA VAL A 350 -10.89 1.08 -6.91
C VAL A 350 -10.00 1.89 -7.84
N ARG A 351 -9.58 1.29 -8.95
CA ARG A 351 -8.63 1.89 -9.91
C ARG A 351 -9.16 1.96 -11.34
N GLY A 352 -10.25 1.27 -11.64
CA GLY A 352 -10.76 1.09 -12.98
C GLY A 352 -12.27 0.88 -13.07
N PRO A 353 -12.73 0.18 -14.10
CA PRO A 353 -14.15 0.04 -14.42
C PRO A 353 -14.99 -0.71 -13.38
N GLU A 354 -14.37 -1.39 -12.42
CA GLU A 354 -15.05 -2.01 -11.26
C GLU A 354 -15.81 -1.01 -10.41
N VAL A 355 -15.47 0.28 -10.50
CA VAL A 355 -16.22 1.36 -9.83
C VAL A 355 -17.70 1.33 -10.20
N PHE A 356 -18.01 1.06 -11.47
CA PHE A 356 -19.40 1.00 -11.93
C PHE A 356 -20.17 -0.14 -11.27
N ASP A 357 -19.55 -1.32 -11.17
CA ASP A 357 -20.17 -2.49 -10.55
C ASP A 357 -20.35 -2.28 -9.03
N LEU A 358 -19.41 -1.57 -8.38
CA LEU A 358 -19.55 -1.17 -6.96
C LEU A 358 -20.69 -0.16 -6.78
N LEU A 359 -20.83 0.86 -7.62
CA LEU A 359 -21.92 1.83 -7.55
C LEU A 359 -23.29 1.14 -7.79
N GLN A 360 -23.35 0.18 -8.71
CA GLN A 360 -24.56 -0.63 -8.91
C GLN A 360 -24.91 -1.42 -7.65
N ALA A 361 -23.92 -2.03 -6.97
CA ALA A 361 -24.14 -2.70 -5.71
C ALA A 361 -24.71 -1.74 -4.64
N MET A 362 -24.09 -0.57 -4.49
CA MET A 362 -24.54 0.48 -3.56
C MET A 362 -25.98 0.94 -3.82
N ASN A 363 -26.43 0.91 -5.09
CA ASN A 363 -27.75 1.36 -5.50
C ASN A 363 -28.82 0.24 -5.52
N THR A 364 -28.42 -1.02 -5.31
CA THR A 364 -29.31 -2.18 -5.44
C THR A 364 -29.46 -3.00 -4.16
N GLY A 365 -29.40 -2.35 -3.00
CA GLY A 365 -29.70 -2.97 -1.71
C GLY A 365 -28.51 -3.51 -0.93
N HIS A 366 -27.27 -3.12 -1.33
CA HIS A 366 -26.04 -3.40 -0.56
C HIS A 366 -25.56 -2.11 0.12
N ASP A 367 -26.49 -1.42 0.80
CA ASP A 367 -26.22 -0.18 1.53
C ASP A 367 -25.12 -0.37 2.57
N GLY A 368 -24.28 0.66 2.71
CA GLY A 368 -23.12 0.62 3.61
C GLY A 368 -21.88 -0.01 3.00
N SER A 369 -21.90 -0.27 1.68
CA SER A 369 -20.70 -0.67 0.95
C SER A 369 -19.65 0.45 0.94
N MET A 370 -18.38 0.07 0.90
CA MET A 370 -17.28 1.00 1.04
C MET A 370 -16.18 0.71 0.02
N GLY A 371 -15.43 1.74 -0.35
CA GLY A 371 -14.25 1.57 -1.21
C GLY A 371 -13.25 2.72 -1.04
N THR A 372 -12.00 2.50 -1.48
CA THR A 372 -11.03 3.59 -1.53
C THR A 372 -10.69 3.99 -2.95
N ILE A 373 -10.44 5.28 -3.16
CA ILE A 373 -10.05 5.87 -4.45
C ILE A 373 -8.87 6.82 -4.24
N HIS A 374 -7.94 6.84 -5.18
CA HIS A 374 -6.88 7.85 -5.20
C HIS A 374 -7.40 9.15 -5.79
N ALA A 375 -7.54 10.19 -4.97
CA ALA A 375 -7.79 11.56 -5.42
C ALA A 375 -7.28 12.56 -4.35
N ASN A 376 -7.10 13.84 -4.73
CA ASN A 376 -6.53 14.86 -3.83
C ASN A 376 -7.62 15.71 -3.15
N SER A 377 -8.87 15.60 -3.59
CA SER A 377 -10.00 16.28 -3.00
C SER A 377 -11.30 15.49 -3.22
N PRO A 378 -12.38 15.75 -2.46
CA PRO A 378 -13.69 15.12 -2.68
C PRO A 378 -14.23 15.36 -4.10
N ARG A 379 -14.03 16.56 -4.64
CA ARG A 379 -14.45 16.90 -6.00
C ARG A 379 -13.67 16.13 -7.06
N GLU A 380 -12.34 16.02 -6.90
CA GLU A 380 -11.52 15.20 -7.79
C GLU A 380 -11.89 13.72 -7.71
N CYS A 381 -12.30 13.24 -6.53
CA CYS A 381 -12.78 11.88 -6.35
C CYS A 381 -14.00 11.61 -7.25
N LEU A 382 -14.99 12.52 -7.28
CA LEU A 382 -16.15 12.42 -8.16
C LEU A 382 -15.76 12.39 -9.63
N ASN A 383 -14.88 13.31 -10.07
CA ASN A 383 -14.38 13.36 -11.44
C ASN A 383 -13.65 12.07 -11.82
N ARG A 384 -12.89 11.49 -10.88
CA ARG A 384 -12.17 10.25 -11.09
C ARG A 384 -13.11 9.06 -11.23
N ILE A 385 -14.20 9.01 -10.46
CA ILE A 385 -15.26 8.01 -10.62
C ILE A 385 -15.84 8.08 -12.03
N GLU A 386 -16.20 9.27 -12.53
CA GLU A 386 -16.71 9.45 -13.90
C GLU A 386 -15.69 8.94 -14.93
N SER A 387 -14.41 9.28 -14.77
CA SER A 387 -13.34 8.83 -15.67
C SER A 387 -13.18 7.31 -15.68
N MET A 388 -13.23 6.66 -14.51
CA MET A 388 -13.13 5.19 -14.39
C MET A 388 -14.33 4.48 -15.02
N ILE A 389 -15.53 5.04 -14.94
CA ILE A 389 -16.71 4.51 -15.63
C ILE A 389 -16.50 4.60 -17.14
N ALA A 390 -16.01 5.73 -17.64
CA ALA A 390 -15.71 5.90 -19.07
C ALA A 390 -14.65 4.90 -19.57
N MET A 391 -13.62 4.59 -18.78
CA MET A 391 -12.62 3.56 -19.08
C MET A 391 -13.23 2.16 -19.24
N GLY A 392 -14.38 1.91 -18.64
CA GLY A 392 -15.13 0.64 -18.76
C GLY A 392 -15.80 0.42 -20.12
N GLY A 393 -15.69 1.38 -21.04
CA GLY A 393 -16.30 1.30 -22.37
C GLY A 393 -17.82 1.51 -22.37
N TYR A 394 -18.38 2.02 -21.29
CA TYR A 394 -19.82 2.32 -21.21
C TYR A 394 -20.15 3.60 -21.98
N SER A 395 -21.01 3.49 -22.98
CA SER A 395 -21.55 4.66 -23.74
C SER A 395 -22.71 5.29 -22.97
N LEU A 396 -22.44 5.83 -21.78
CA LEU A 396 -23.44 6.53 -20.96
C LEU A 396 -23.28 8.05 -21.12
N PRO A 397 -24.38 8.81 -21.23
CA PRO A 397 -24.33 10.27 -21.12
C PRO A 397 -23.73 10.70 -19.76
N SER A 398 -22.91 11.77 -19.75
CA SER A 398 -22.28 12.26 -18.53
C SER A 398 -23.31 12.56 -17.41
N LYS A 399 -24.47 13.08 -17.77
CA LYS A 399 -25.59 13.30 -16.83
C LYS A 399 -26.02 12.00 -16.14
N THR A 400 -26.24 10.92 -16.91
CA THR A 400 -26.62 9.61 -16.36
C THR A 400 -25.55 9.03 -15.44
N VAL A 401 -24.27 9.21 -15.77
CA VAL A 401 -23.17 8.80 -14.90
C VAL A 401 -23.22 9.55 -13.56
N LYS A 402 -23.43 10.86 -13.60
CA LYS A 402 -23.57 11.69 -12.38
C LYS A 402 -24.80 11.32 -11.55
N GLU A 403 -25.93 11.03 -12.20
CA GLU A 403 -27.13 10.53 -11.51
C GLU A 403 -26.87 9.20 -10.79
N ILE A 404 -26.13 8.29 -11.40
CA ILE A 404 -25.73 7.02 -10.77
C ILE A 404 -24.84 7.30 -9.57
N VAL A 405 -23.84 8.16 -9.68
CA VAL A 405 -22.94 8.51 -8.58
C VAL A 405 -23.74 9.12 -7.41
N CYS A 406 -24.61 10.09 -7.67
CA CYS A 406 -25.42 10.75 -6.65
C CYS A 406 -26.43 9.82 -5.97
N GLY A 407 -26.92 8.81 -6.69
CA GLY A 407 -27.83 7.80 -6.15
C GLY A 407 -27.12 6.72 -5.34
N SER A 408 -25.82 6.57 -5.51
CA SER A 408 -25.06 5.47 -4.93
C SER A 408 -24.17 5.88 -3.76
N VAL A 409 -23.49 7.02 -3.86
CA VAL A 409 -22.52 7.49 -2.85
C VAL A 409 -23.18 8.46 -1.88
N ASP A 410 -23.14 8.15 -0.59
CA ASP A 410 -23.63 9.05 0.45
C ASP A 410 -22.52 9.99 0.94
N ILE A 411 -21.32 9.44 1.24
CA ILE A 411 -20.22 10.15 1.93
C ILE A 411 -18.89 9.93 1.21
N ILE A 412 -18.13 11.00 1.09
CA ILE A 412 -16.70 10.96 0.71
C ILE A 412 -15.88 11.43 1.90
N VAL A 413 -14.94 10.60 2.36
CA VAL A 413 -13.98 10.95 3.42
C VAL A 413 -12.62 11.17 2.80
N GLN A 414 -12.08 12.38 2.89
CA GLN A 414 -10.78 12.74 2.35
C GLN A 414 -9.69 12.60 3.40
N ALA A 415 -8.72 11.73 3.15
CA ALA A 415 -7.52 11.57 3.95
C ALA A 415 -6.31 12.16 3.23
N ALA A 416 -5.49 12.94 3.93
CA ALA A 416 -4.28 13.52 3.38
C ALA A 416 -3.05 13.22 4.23
N ARG A 417 -1.90 13.03 3.56
CA ARG A 417 -0.58 13.11 4.18
C ARG A 417 -0.06 14.51 3.93
N LEU A 418 0.10 15.29 4.99
CA LEU A 418 0.57 16.66 4.91
C LEU A 418 2.09 16.72 4.71
N ARG A 419 2.61 17.90 4.38
CA ARG A 419 4.05 18.10 4.07
C ARG A 419 4.98 17.82 5.27
N ASP A 420 4.49 17.94 6.48
CA ASP A 420 5.20 17.61 7.72
C ASP A 420 5.20 16.10 8.02
N GLY A 421 4.60 15.28 7.14
CA GLY A 421 4.45 13.84 7.29
C GLY A 421 3.24 13.41 8.11
N SER A 422 2.53 14.33 8.77
CA SER A 422 1.32 14.02 9.54
C SER A 422 0.19 13.59 8.61
N ARG A 423 -0.71 12.75 9.12
CA ARG A 423 -1.89 12.29 8.40
C ARG A 423 -3.13 12.90 9.03
N ARG A 424 -4.00 13.48 8.19
CA ARG A 424 -5.22 14.16 8.64
C ARG A 424 -6.40 13.71 7.79
N ILE A 425 -7.57 13.61 8.42
CA ILE A 425 -8.85 13.55 7.71
C ILE A 425 -9.25 14.98 7.45
N THR A 426 -9.14 15.42 6.20
CA THR A 426 -9.31 16.83 5.84
C THR A 426 -10.74 17.20 5.56
N HIS A 427 -11.57 16.24 5.08
CA HIS A 427 -12.98 16.50 4.81
C HIS A 427 -13.83 15.25 5.10
N ILE A 428 -15.01 15.48 5.63
CA ILE A 428 -16.13 14.52 5.59
C ILE A 428 -17.21 15.24 4.77
N THR A 429 -17.39 14.80 3.53
CA THR A 429 -18.23 15.45 2.53
C THR A 429 -19.41 14.57 2.19
N GLU A 430 -20.62 15.11 2.25
CA GLU A 430 -21.86 14.42 1.85
C GLU A 430 -22.22 14.75 0.40
N VAL A 431 -22.68 13.76 -0.35
CA VAL A 431 -23.23 13.92 -1.69
C VAL A 431 -24.71 14.19 -1.58
N VAL A 432 -25.12 15.44 -1.79
CA VAL A 432 -26.50 15.90 -1.57
C VAL A 432 -27.41 15.53 -2.74
N GLY A 433 -26.94 15.74 -3.97
CA GLY A 433 -27.72 15.52 -5.18
C GLY A 433 -27.12 16.14 -6.41
N MET A 434 -27.95 16.57 -7.33
CA MET A 434 -27.56 17.30 -8.54
C MET A 434 -28.32 18.59 -8.70
N GLU A 435 -27.62 19.62 -9.19
CA GLU A 435 -28.21 20.86 -9.71
C GLU A 435 -27.87 20.97 -11.19
N GLY A 436 -28.86 20.75 -12.05
CA GLY A 436 -28.62 20.64 -13.49
C GLY A 436 -27.72 19.44 -13.83
N ASP A 437 -26.51 19.71 -14.32
CA ASP A 437 -25.51 18.72 -14.67
C ASP A 437 -24.32 18.70 -13.68
N VAL A 438 -24.45 19.30 -12.50
CA VAL A 438 -23.39 19.37 -11.48
C VAL A 438 -23.81 18.58 -10.25
N ILE A 439 -22.89 17.73 -9.75
CA ILE A 439 -23.06 17.05 -8.47
C ILE A 439 -22.89 18.06 -7.35
N THR A 440 -23.88 18.19 -6.49
CA THR A 440 -23.87 19.05 -5.31
C THR A 440 -23.38 18.28 -4.10
N THR A 441 -22.39 18.81 -3.42
CA THR A 441 -21.81 18.26 -2.21
C THR A 441 -21.83 19.30 -1.09
N GLN A 442 -21.87 18.83 0.15
CA GLN A 442 -21.68 19.68 1.32
C GLN A 442 -20.66 19.06 2.27
N ASP A 443 -19.74 19.87 2.76
CA ASP A 443 -18.79 19.43 3.77
C ASP A 443 -19.48 19.46 5.13
N LEU A 444 -19.40 18.37 5.87
CA LEU A 444 -19.92 18.27 7.24
C LEU A 444 -18.82 18.64 8.25
N PHE A 445 -17.58 18.32 7.88
CA PHE A 445 -16.42 18.44 8.76
C PHE A 445 -15.17 18.70 7.91
N VAL A 446 -14.36 19.70 8.31
CA VAL A 446 -13.18 20.11 7.56
C VAL A 446 -11.98 20.33 8.49
N TYR A 447 -10.79 20.23 7.93
CA TYR A 447 -9.53 20.57 8.57
C TYR A 447 -8.94 21.81 7.92
N ASP A 448 -8.90 22.91 8.67
CA ASP A 448 -8.28 24.16 8.23
C ASP A 448 -6.85 24.26 8.75
N ILE A 449 -5.90 24.58 7.85
CA ILE A 449 -4.51 24.81 8.21
C ILE A 449 -4.37 26.29 8.59
N GLU A 450 -3.96 26.55 9.83
CA GLU A 450 -3.84 27.90 10.38
C GLU A 450 -2.41 28.45 10.30
N GLY A 451 -1.40 27.55 10.25
CA GLY A 451 -0.01 27.97 10.23
C GLY A 451 0.98 26.83 10.37
N GLU A 452 2.16 27.18 10.85
CA GLU A 452 3.29 26.28 11.05
C GLU A 452 4.02 26.66 12.35
N ASP A 453 4.43 25.68 13.14
CA ASP A 453 5.23 25.90 14.33
C ASP A 453 6.73 26.11 13.99
N ALA A 454 7.52 26.47 15.00
CA ALA A 454 8.97 26.69 14.84
C ALA A 454 9.74 25.42 14.41
N SER A 455 9.15 24.25 14.51
CA SER A 455 9.73 22.95 14.08
C SER A 455 9.33 22.54 12.67
N GLY A 456 8.51 23.35 11.98
CA GLY A 456 7.99 23.03 10.65
C GLY A 456 6.76 22.13 10.65
N ARG A 457 6.12 21.88 11.80
CA ARG A 457 4.87 21.12 11.89
C ARG A 457 3.70 22.02 11.56
N LEU A 458 2.75 21.47 10.81
CA LEU A 458 1.53 22.18 10.48
C LEU A 458 0.58 22.25 11.68
N ILE A 459 0.17 23.47 12.03
CA ILE A 459 -0.86 23.76 12.99
C ILE A 459 -2.17 23.92 12.23
N GLY A 460 -3.22 23.27 12.69
CA GLY A 460 -4.54 23.40 12.09
C GLY A 460 -5.62 22.83 12.98
N LYS A 461 -6.85 23.13 12.63
CA LYS A 461 -8.01 22.86 13.44
C LYS A 461 -9.08 22.12 12.61
N HIS A 462 -9.66 21.12 13.22
CA HIS A 462 -10.87 20.50 12.67
C HIS A 462 -12.10 21.25 13.18
N ARG A 463 -13.07 21.43 12.32
CA ARG A 463 -14.36 22.04 12.69
C ARG A 463 -15.52 21.44 11.90
N SER A 464 -16.70 21.51 12.47
CA SER A 464 -17.97 21.35 11.76
C SER A 464 -18.24 22.58 10.90
N THR A 465 -18.93 22.42 9.80
CA THR A 465 -19.35 23.51 8.91
C THR A 465 -20.67 24.14 9.32
N GLY A 466 -21.27 23.70 10.41
CA GLY A 466 -22.55 24.21 10.91
C GLY A 466 -23.79 23.59 10.26
N ILE A 467 -23.64 22.51 9.51
CA ILE A 467 -24.78 21.77 8.93
C ILE A 467 -25.39 20.91 10.02
N GLY A 468 -26.43 21.41 10.68
CA GLY A 468 -27.08 20.74 11.79
C GLY A 468 -27.86 19.47 11.40
N ARG A 469 -28.28 19.36 10.13
CA ARG A 469 -29.06 18.20 9.66
C ARG A 469 -28.57 17.73 8.28
N PRO A 470 -27.62 16.80 8.24
CA PRO A 470 -27.15 16.21 6.99
C PRO A 470 -28.22 15.36 6.31
N LYS A 471 -28.07 15.05 5.01
CA LYS A 471 -29.00 14.24 4.22
C LYS A 471 -29.21 12.84 4.83
N PHE A 472 -28.15 12.23 5.38
CA PHE A 472 -28.25 10.90 6.01
C PHE A 472 -28.88 10.93 7.43
N TRP A 473 -29.38 12.09 7.88
CA TRP A 473 -30.08 12.23 9.18
C TRP A 473 -31.17 11.20 9.38
N ASP A 474 -31.99 10.95 8.36
CA ASP A 474 -33.10 10.00 8.46
C ASP A 474 -32.59 8.55 8.58
N LYS A 475 -31.45 8.21 7.97
CA LYS A 475 -30.74 6.95 8.23
C LYS A 475 -30.29 6.91 9.70
N ALA A 476 -29.66 7.97 10.20
CA ALA A 476 -29.21 8.04 11.59
C ALA A 476 -30.38 7.89 12.58
N ARG A 477 -31.52 8.52 12.31
CA ARG A 477 -32.72 8.36 13.12
C ARG A 477 -33.27 6.93 13.09
N TYR A 478 -33.30 6.30 11.92
CA TYR A 478 -33.75 4.91 11.78
C TYR A 478 -32.92 3.93 12.64
N TYR A 479 -31.61 4.18 12.75
CA TYR A 479 -30.69 3.39 13.58
C TYR A 479 -30.57 3.89 15.02
N GLY A 480 -31.35 4.91 15.44
CA GLY A 480 -31.31 5.47 16.80
C GLY A 480 -30.09 6.31 17.14
N GLU A 481 -29.36 6.77 16.14
CA GLU A 481 -28.09 7.53 16.26
C GLU A 481 -28.28 9.05 16.14
N GLU A 482 -29.51 9.54 15.94
CA GLU A 482 -29.80 10.95 15.67
C GLU A 482 -29.26 11.89 16.76
N LYS A 483 -29.44 11.51 18.05
CA LYS A 483 -29.01 12.35 19.18
C LYS A 483 -27.48 12.42 19.29
N ARG A 484 -26.81 11.29 19.01
CA ARG A 484 -25.35 11.28 19.01
C ARG A 484 -24.78 12.09 17.85
N LEU A 485 -25.43 12.03 16.69
CA LEU A 485 -25.04 12.80 15.50
C LEU A 485 -25.22 14.30 15.76
N ALA A 486 -26.38 14.72 16.32
CA ALA A 486 -26.59 16.10 16.70
C ALA A 486 -25.52 16.61 17.67
N ALA A 487 -25.26 15.86 18.75
CA ALA A 487 -24.27 16.24 19.75
C ALA A 487 -22.86 16.36 19.15
N ALA A 488 -22.47 15.48 18.22
CA ALA A 488 -21.15 15.54 17.58
C ALA A 488 -21.01 16.75 16.64
N ILE A 489 -22.07 17.09 15.91
CA ILE A 489 -22.09 18.28 15.03
C ILE A 489 -22.07 19.57 15.87
N ASP A 490 -22.91 19.66 16.92
CA ASP A 490 -23.02 20.84 17.78
C ASP A 490 -21.73 21.09 18.56
N ALA A 491 -21.09 20.03 19.10
CA ALA A 491 -19.85 20.16 19.86
C ALA A 491 -18.64 20.63 19.02
N SER A 492 -18.68 20.40 17.71
CA SER A 492 -17.65 20.84 16.77
C SER A 492 -18.01 22.12 16.01
N SER A 493 -19.12 22.78 16.38
CA SER A 493 -19.55 24.05 15.76
C SER A 493 -18.62 25.21 16.14
N PRO A 494 -18.30 26.12 15.20
CA PRO A 494 -17.45 27.30 15.46
C PRO A 494 -17.90 28.14 16.64
N GLU A 495 -19.23 28.27 16.87
CA GLU A 495 -19.81 29.04 17.96
C GLU A 495 -19.46 28.52 19.36
N ASN A 496 -19.22 27.19 19.49
CA ASN A 496 -18.84 26.58 20.77
C ASN A 496 -17.34 26.62 21.05
N ASP A 497 -16.52 26.87 20.04
CA ASP A 497 -15.06 26.97 20.19
C ASP A 497 -14.65 28.33 20.81
N GLU A 498 -15.37 29.44 20.49
CA GLU A 498 -15.16 30.76 21.12
C GLU A 498 -15.53 30.75 22.62
N ALA A 499 -16.38 29.84 23.05
CA ALA A 499 -16.79 29.71 24.46
C ALA A 499 -15.81 28.86 25.31
N ARG A 500 -14.81 28.24 24.71
CA ARG A 500 -13.77 27.41 25.41
C ARG A 500 -12.47 28.17 25.70
N PHE A 501 -12.36 29.43 25.30
CA PHE A 501 -11.30 30.37 25.65
C PHE A 501 -11.88 31.52 26.47
#